data_5331446616bca23f04538a9b8e028b84
#
_entry.id   5331446616bca23f04538a9b8e028b84
#
_cell.length_a   1.000
_cell.length_b   1.000
_cell.length_c   1.000
_cell.angle_alpha   90.00
_cell.angle_beta   90.00
_cell.angle_gamma   90.00
#
_symmetry.space_group_name_H-M   'P 1'
#
loop_
_entity.id
_entity.type
_entity.pdbx_description
1 polymer ?
#
loop_
_entity_poly.entity_id
_entity_poly.type
_entity_poly.pdbx_seq_one_letter_code
_entity_poly.pdbx_strand_id
1 'polypeptide(L)'
;PDYNEDGLIYFTTSSPLGEEKGGHTALYSAQLKKDSLINTSLLYKGDFNTKKGQHWGSRIVFDDQGHLFFGIGDRGNRDVNPQDLERDGGKIYRLNLDGSIPEDNPFTNKEGAKQAVYSYGHRNPQGMTVHPKTGEIWENEHGPKGGDEINIILKGKNYGWPVITY
;
A
#
# COMPACT_ATOMS: atom_id res chain seq x y z
N PRO A 1 13.33 -3.85 -9.64
CA PRO A 1 13.35 -3.50 -11.07
C PRO A 1 14.52 -2.54 -11.35
N ASP A 2 15.16 -2.71 -12.48
CA ASP A 2 16.19 -1.81 -12.96
C ASP A 2 15.67 -1.04 -14.17
N TYR A 3 15.39 0.26 -13.98
CA TYR A 3 14.92 1.15 -15.03
C TYR A 3 15.80 1.15 -16.29
N ASN A 4 17.12 0.96 -16.11
CA ASN A 4 18.06 0.94 -17.23
C ASN A 4 17.89 -0.30 -18.12
N GLU A 5 17.33 -1.38 -17.59
CA GLU A 5 17.11 -2.63 -18.33
C GLU A 5 15.75 -2.63 -19.03
N ASP A 6 14.67 -2.28 -18.32
CA ASP A 6 13.30 -2.45 -18.80
C ASP A 6 12.55 -1.14 -19.07
N GLY A 7 13.06 -0.01 -18.58
CA GLY A 7 12.42 1.30 -18.69
C GLY A 7 11.11 1.42 -17.90
N LEU A 8 10.83 0.49 -17.01
CA LEU A 8 9.61 0.48 -16.20
C LEU A 8 9.69 1.46 -15.05
N ILE A 9 8.62 2.18 -14.85
CA ILE A 9 8.37 2.99 -13.67
C ILE A 9 7.10 2.54 -12.98
N TYR A 10 7.07 2.69 -11.67
CA TYR A 10 5.90 2.41 -10.83
C TYR A 10 5.48 3.67 -10.12
N PHE A 11 4.20 3.96 -10.11
CA PHE A 11 3.67 5.16 -9.48
C PHE A 11 2.26 4.94 -8.93
N THR A 12 1.92 5.71 -7.92
CA THR A 12 0.59 5.73 -7.34
C THR A 12 -0.13 7.02 -7.69
N THR A 13 -1.43 6.94 -7.75
CA THR A 13 -2.32 8.09 -7.93
C THR A 13 -3.42 8.09 -6.90
N SER A 14 -3.88 9.29 -6.52
CA SER A 14 -5.17 9.48 -5.86
C SER A 14 -6.17 9.92 -6.93
N SER A 15 -7.16 9.11 -7.20
CA SER A 15 -8.13 9.38 -8.26
C SER A 15 -9.53 9.53 -7.72
N PRO A 16 -10.24 10.61 -8.08
CA PRO A 16 -11.67 10.76 -7.79
C PRO A 16 -12.56 10.17 -8.89
N LEU A 17 -11.97 9.62 -9.97
CA LEU A 17 -12.71 9.30 -11.17
C LEU A 17 -13.72 8.16 -10.99
N GLY A 18 -14.93 8.44 -11.45
CA GLY A 18 -16.00 7.45 -11.64
C GLY A 18 -16.78 7.09 -10.40
N GLU A 19 -16.59 7.79 -9.29
CA GLU A 19 -17.16 7.35 -8.01
C GLU A 19 -17.51 8.53 -7.09
N GLU A 20 -17.96 8.23 -5.87
CA GLU A 20 -18.31 9.22 -4.87
C GLU A 20 -17.10 10.06 -4.41
N LYS A 21 -17.37 11.17 -3.74
CA LYS A 21 -16.33 12.04 -3.17
C LYS A 21 -15.39 11.26 -2.24
N GLY A 22 -14.08 11.54 -2.35
CA GLY A 22 -13.04 10.93 -1.51
C GLY A 22 -11.99 10.14 -2.30
N GLY A 23 -12.36 9.55 -3.43
CA GLY A 23 -11.43 8.86 -4.34
C GLY A 23 -10.78 7.60 -3.76
N HIS A 24 -9.90 7.01 -4.53
CA HIS A 24 -9.13 5.81 -4.19
C HIS A 24 -7.64 6.00 -4.49
N THR A 25 -6.79 5.20 -3.87
CA THR A 25 -5.38 5.05 -4.26
C THR A 25 -5.30 3.95 -5.32
N ALA A 26 -4.59 4.21 -6.41
CA ALA A 26 -4.30 3.22 -7.43
C ALA A 26 -2.80 3.15 -7.70
N LEU A 27 -2.31 1.95 -8.00
CA LEU A 27 -0.92 1.65 -8.36
C LEU A 27 -0.85 1.27 -9.82
N TYR A 28 0.09 1.86 -10.53
CA TYR A 28 0.34 1.62 -11.95
C TYR A 28 1.80 1.28 -12.21
N SER A 29 2.04 0.58 -13.31
CA SER A 29 3.32 0.55 -14.00
C SER A 29 3.20 1.18 -15.38
N ALA A 30 4.29 1.71 -15.90
CA ALA A 30 4.37 2.23 -17.27
C ALA A 30 5.82 2.24 -17.74
N GLN A 31 6.03 2.34 -19.04
CA GLN A 31 7.33 2.66 -19.62
C GLN A 31 7.44 4.16 -19.90
N LEU A 32 8.54 4.77 -19.47
CA LEU A 32 8.84 6.15 -19.80
C LEU A 32 9.59 6.19 -21.14
N LYS A 33 9.00 6.85 -22.13
CA LYS A 33 9.61 7.02 -23.45
C LYS A 33 9.62 8.51 -23.80
N LYS A 34 10.80 9.12 -23.75
CA LYS A 34 10.96 10.58 -23.87
C LYS A 34 10.06 11.28 -22.82
N ASP A 35 9.07 12.02 -23.26
CA ASP A 35 8.17 12.83 -22.43
C ASP A 35 6.78 12.18 -22.22
N SER A 36 6.66 10.88 -22.51
CA SER A 36 5.37 10.19 -22.50
C SER A 36 5.44 8.87 -21.73
N LEU A 37 4.38 8.58 -20.99
CA LEU A 37 4.13 7.26 -20.43
C LEU A 37 3.42 6.42 -21.48
N ILE A 38 4.00 5.26 -21.78
CA ILE A 38 3.41 4.28 -22.69
C ILE A 38 3.22 2.94 -21.95
N ASN A 39 2.38 2.07 -22.51
CA ASN A 39 2.11 0.74 -21.94
C ASN A 39 1.72 0.81 -20.44
N THR A 40 0.89 1.79 -20.11
CA THR A 40 0.42 1.97 -18.73
C THR A 40 -0.53 0.84 -18.33
N SER A 41 -0.20 0.16 -17.24
CA SER A 41 -0.99 -0.94 -16.68
C SER A 41 -1.43 -0.60 -15.25
N LEU A 42 -2.71 -0.84 -14.96
CA LEU A 42 -3.23 -0.75 -13.58
C LEU A 42 -2.88 -2.05 -12.86
N LEU A 43 -2.07 -1.98 -11.81
CA LEU A 43 -1.65 -3.12 -11.01
C LEU A 43 -2.55 -3.34 -9.77
N TYR A 44 -3.01 -2.26 -9.18
CA TYR A 44 -3.93 -2.31 -8.03
C TYR A 44 -4.82 -1.08 -7.99
N LYS A 45 -6.08 -1.29 -7.62
CA LYS A 45 -7.02 -0.22 -7.35
C LYS A 45 -7.66 -0.47 -5.99
N GLY A 46 -7.41 0.44 -5.04
CA GLY A 46 -8.04 0.40 -3.73
C GLY A 46 -9.55 0.67 -3.81
N ASP A 47 -10.31 0.11 -2.87
CA ASP A 47 -11.74 0.33 -2.77
C ASP A 47 -12.09 1.80 -2.50
N PHE A 48 -13.19 2.22 -3.09
CA PHE A 48 -13.82 3.48 -2.80
C PHE A 48 -14.73 3.33 -1.57
N ASN A 49 -14.15 3.34 -0.39
CA ASN A 49 -14.85 3.01 0.85
C ASN A 49 -14.98 4.16 1.85
N THR A 50 -14.68 5.40 1.43
CA THR A 50 -14.77 6.60 2.25
C THR A 50 -14.91 7.85 1.40
N LYS A 51 -15.66 8.84 1.92
CA LYS A 51 -15.81 10.17 1.30
C LYS A 51 -14.71 11.17 1.74
N LYS A 52 -13.81 10.76 2.64
CA LYS A 52 -12.76 11.62 3.18
C LYS A 52 -11.54 11.66 2.26
N GLY A 53 -10.99 12.85 2.04
CA GLY A 53 -9.85 13.09 1.16
C GLY A 53 -8.51 13.09 1.90
N GLN A 54 -8.23 12.12 2.77
CA GLN A 54 -7.03 12.06 3.59
C GLN A 54 -6.43 10.67 3.68
N HIS A 55 -5.19 10.57 4.20
CA HIS A 55 -4.44 9.35 4.49
C HIS A 55 -4.32 8.44 3.26
N TRP A 56 -3.73 8.97 2.20
CA TRP A 56 -3.56 8.27 0.94
C TRP A 56 -2.46 7.20 0.98
N GLY A 57 -1.45 7.38 1.85
CA GLY A 57 -0.26 6.54 1.88
C GLY A 57 0.60 6.73 0.62
N SER A 58 0.86 5.64 -0.07
CA SER A 58 1.35 5.58 -1.47
C SER A 58 2.86 5.50 -1.70
N ARG A 59 3.72 5.42 -0.69
CA ARG A 59 5.13 5.10 -0.90
C ARG A 59 5.27 3.69 -1.47
N ILE A 60 6.15 3.51 -2.46
CA ILE A 60 6.48 2.22 -3.06
C ILE A 60 7.93 1.87 -2.71
N VAL A 61 8.16 0.61 -2.34
CA VAL A 61 9.50 0.01 -2.23
C VAL A 61 9.51 -1.37 -2.85
N PHE A 62 10.71 -1.87 -3.18
CA PHE A 62 10.92 -3.17 -3.81
C PHE A 62 11.87 -3.98 -2.94
N ASP A 63 11.54 -5.26 -2.73
CA ASP A 63 12.49 -6.21 -2.14
C ASP A 63 13.44 -6.78 -3.22
N ASP A 64 14.40 -7.60 -2.77
CA ASP A 64 15.34 -8.30 -3.64
C ASP A 64 14.77 -9.60 -4.26
N GLN A 65 13.52 -9.94 -3.92
CA GLN A 65 12.83 -11.14 -4.38
C GLN A 65 11.87 -10.86 -5.54
N GLY A 66 11.78 -9.61 -6.01
CA GLY A 66 10.93 -9.23 -7.12
C GLY A 66 9.49 -8.86 -6.71
N HIS A 67 9.30 -8.43 -5.47
CA HIS A 67 8.02 -7.91 -5.02
C HIS A 67 8.07 -6.40 -4.83
N LEU A 68 6.92 -5.77 -4.96
CA LEU A 68 6.70 -4.39 -4.57
C LEU A 68 5.77 -4.32 -3.34
N PHE A 69 6.06 -3.34 -2.48
CA PHE A 69 5.23 -3.01 -1.33
C PHE A 69 4.75 -1.57 -1.45
N PHE A 70 3.51 -1.32 -1.04
CA PHE A 70 2.96 0.04 -0.98
C PHE A 70 1.94 0.15 0.14
N GLY A 71 1.72 1.37 0.64
CA GLY A 71 0.77 1.64 1.71
C GLY A 71 -0.47 2.37 1.23
N ILE A 72 -1.62 2.07 1.83
CA ILE A 72 -2.82 2.91 1.81
C ILE A 72 -3.21 3.18 3.26
N GLY A 73 -3.28 4.44 3.66
CA GLY A 73 -3.71 4.82 5.01
C GLY A 73 -5.19 4.51 5.25
N ASP A 74 -5.66 4.72 6.48
CA ASP A 74 -7.03 4.39 6.91
C ASP A 74 -8.15 5.15 6.17
N ARG A 75 -7.75 6.09 5.30
CA ARG A 75 -8.64 6.94 4.52
C ARG A 75 -9.62 7.75 5.39
N GLY A 76 -9.25 7.99 6.65
CA GLY A 76 -10.08 8.66 7.63
C GLY A 76 -11.30 7.86 8.12
N ASN A 77 -11.39 6.59 7.77
CA ASN A 77 -12.41 5.65 8.27
C ASN A 77 -11.79 4.72 9.31
N ARG A 78 -11.26 5.33 10.38
CA ARG A 78 -10.41 4.70 11.38
C ARG A 78 -11.04 3.48 12.07
N ASP A 79 -12.33 3.56 12.33
CA ASP A 79 -13.01 2.55 13.15
C ASP A 79 -13.40 1.29 12.35
N VAL A 80 -13.18 1.33 11.04
CA VAL A 80 -13.56 0.24 10.13
C VAL A 80 -12.35 -0.26 9.34
N ASN A 81 -11.77 0.59 8.48
CA ASN A 81 -10.82 0.14 7.47
C ASN A 81 -9.57 -0.57 8.02
N PRO A 82 -8.85 -0.07 9.06
CA PRO A 82 -7.55 -0.63 9.45
C PRO A 82 -7.63 -2.09 9.93
N GLN A 83 -8.71 -2.45 10.63
CA GLN A 83 -8.86 -3.77 11.24
C GLN A 83 -9.63 -4.77 10.37
N ASP A 84 -10.35 -4.29 9.36
CA ASP A 84 -11.14 -5.13 8.47
C ASP A 84 -10.30 -5.56 7.25
N LEU A 85 -10.01 -6.85 7.14
CA LEU A 85 -9.20 -7.42 6.05
C LEU A 85 -9.96 -7.52 4.71
N GLU A 86 -11.29 -7.39 4.72
CA GLU A 86 -12.11 -7.38 3.51
C GLU A 86 -12.12 -6.00 2.82
N ARG A 87 -11.57 -4.98 3.49
CA ARG A 87 -11.58 -3.58 3.03
C ARG A 87 -10.15 -3.06 2.81
N ASP A 88 -10.01 -2.18 1.85
CA ASP A 88 -8.78 -1.40 1.69
C ASP A 88 -8.67 -0.28 2.73
N GLY A 89 -7.43 0.14 2.97
CA GLY A 89 -7.07 1.24 3.86
C GLY A 89 -6.59 0.80 5.24
N GLY A 90 -5.57 1.50 5.75
CA GLY A 90 -4.85 1.15 6.96
C GLY A 90 -4.02 -0.12 6.80
N LYS A 91 -3.36 -0.28 5.65
CA LYS A 91 -2.64 -1.51 5.29
C LYS A 91 -1.37 -1.24 4.49
N ILE A 92 -0.44 -2.17 4.62
CA ILE A 92 0.66 -2.36 3.67
C ILE A 92 0.32 -3.55 2.79
N TYR A 93 0.54 -3.40 1.50
CA TYR A 93 0.25 -4.37 0.45
C TYR A 93 1.53 -4.90 -0.16
N ARG A 94 1.49 -6.14 -0.65
CA ARG A 94 2.59 -6.77 -1.39
C ARG A 94 2.07 -7.40 -2.66
N LEU A 95 2.72 -7.10 -3.78
CA LEU A 95 2.41 -7.64 -5.11
C LEU A 95 3.69 -8.11 -5.80
N ASN A 96 3.56 -8.99 -6.78
CA ASN A 96 4.56 -9.19 -7.81
C ASN A 96 4.66 -7.94 -8.70
N LEU A 97 5.75 -7.79 -9.45
CA LEU A 97 5.98 -6.61 -10.30
C LEU A 97 4.94 -6.45 -11.41
N ASP A 98 4.28 -7.52 -11.80
CA ASP A 98 3.19 -7.53 -12.80
C ASP A 98 1.79 -7.25 -12.19
N GLY A 99 1.70 -7.04 -10.87
CA GLY A 99 0.47 -6.80 -10.14
C GLY A 99 -0.25 -8.05 -9.65
N SER A 100 0.24 -9.25 -9.97
CA SER A 100 -0.32 -10.50 -9.46
C SER A 100 -0.04 -10.65 -7.95
N ILE A 101 -0.84 -11.47 -7.29
CA ILE A 101 -0.72 -11.74 -5.85
C ILE A 101 0.35 -12.82 -5.61
N PRO A 102 1.39 -12.56 -4.78
CA PRO A 102 2.30 -13.60 -4.35
C PRO A 102 1.57 -14.72 -3.61
N GLU A 103 1.82 -15.98 -3.99
CA GLU A 103 1.13 -17.15 -3.41
C GLU A 103 1.31 -17.25 -1.88
N ASP A 104 2.46 -16.78 -1.40
CA ASP A 104 2.80 -16.80 0.01
C ASP A 104 2.32 -15.56 0.78
N ASN A 105 1.48 -14.69 0.22
CA ASN A 105 0.87 -13.60 0.98
C ASN A 105 0.04 -14.14 2.16
N PRO A 106 0.01 -13.41 3.30
CA PRO A 106 -0.51 -13.97 4.55
C PRO A 106 -2.00 -14.29 4.55
N PHE A 107 -2.77 -13.68 3.65
CA PHE A 107 -4.24 -13.79 3.67
C PHE A 107 -4.81 -14.41 2.39
N THR A 108 -4.00 -15.07 1.57
CA THR A 108 -4.44 -15.73 0.32
C THR A 108 -5.49 -16.82 0.55
N ASN A 109 -5.42 -17.51 1.70
CA ASN A 109 -6.35 -18.58 2.08
C ASN A 109 -7.46 -18.13 3.04
N LYS A 110 -7.58 -16.82 3.29
CA LYS A 110 -8.63 -16.28 4.16
C LYS A 110 -9.79 -15.76 3.31
N GLU A 111 -10.95 -16.42 3.42
CA GLU A 111 -12.17 -16.03 2.73
C GLU A 111 -12.52 -14.55 3.00
N GLY A 112 -12.91 -13.81 1.96
CA GLY A 112 -13.27 -12.40 2.00
C GLY A 112 -12.07 -11.43 2.09
N ALA A 113 -10.91 -11.88 2.54
CA ALA A 113 -9.76 -10.97 2.73
C ALA A 113 -9.17 -10.49 1.40
N LYS A 114 -8.70 -9.24 1.40
CA LYS A 114 -7.90 -8.68 0.30
C LYS A 114 -6.54 -9.38 0.27
N GLN A 115 -6.34 -10.24 -0.71
CA GLN A 115 -5.16 -11.12 -0.81
C GLN A 115 -3.84 -10.36 -0.99
N ALA A 116 -3.88 -9.11 -1.47
CA ALA A 116 -2.72 -8.24 -1.59
C ALA A 116 -2.22 -7.71 -0.23
N VAL A 117 -3.01 -7.78 0.83
CA VAL A 117 -2.64 -7.27 2.15
C VAL A 117 -1.48 -8.08 2.74
N TYR A 118 -0.43 -7.38 3.16
CA TYR A 118 0.74 -7.94 3.81
C TYR A 118 0.74 -7.72 5.33
N SER A 119 0.38 -6.50 5.77
CA SER A 119 0.12 -6.14 7.17
C SER A 119 -1.05 -5.17 7.28
N TYR A 120 -1.62 -5.02 8.47
CA TYR A 120 -2.83 -4.23 8.69
C TYR A 120 -2.80 -3.51 10.04
N GLY A 121 -3.83 -2.70 10.31
CA GLY A 121 -3.88 -1.92 11.55
C GLY A 121 -2.98 -0.69 11.51
N HIS A 122 -2.74 -0.12 10.32
CA HIS A 122 -1.99 1.11 10.09
C HIS A 122 -2.93 2.32 10.03
N ARG A 123 -2.40 3.49 10.44
CA ARG A 123 -3.15 4.75 10.34
C ARG A 123 -2.85 5.48 9.03
N ASN A 124 -1.63 5.93 8.86
CA ASN A 124 -1.23 6.76 7.73
C ASN A 124 0.25 6.55 7.38
N PRO A 125 0.59 5.40 6.78
CA PRO A 125 1.94 5.13 6.32
C PRO A 125 2.37 6.16 5.27
N GLN A 126 3.51 6.83 5.50
CA GLN A 126 4.01 7.90 4.64
C GLN A 126 5.36 7.57 4.02
N GLY A 127 6.31 7.13 4.82
CA GLY A 127 7.62 6.70 4.36
C GLY A 127 7.76 5.19 4.41
N MET A 128 8.51 4.63 3.48
CA MET A 128 8.86 3.22 3.47
C MET A 128 10.23 3.04 2.83
N THR A 129 11.04 2.13 3.37
CA THR A 129 12.34 1.79 2.83
C THR A 129 12.70 0.33 3.13
N VAL A 130 13.58 -0.23 2.33
CA VAL A 130 14.20 -1.53 2.61
C VAL A 130 15.49 -1.30 3.40
N HIS A 131 15.63 -1.96 4.55
CA HIS A 131 16.85 -1.86 5.35
C HIS A 131 18.03 -2.52 4.60
N PRO A 132 19.13 -1.79 4.31
CA PRO A 132 20.13 -2.22 3.33
C PRO A 132 20.96 -3.46 3.75
N LYS A 133 20.93 -3.84 5.03
CA LYS A 133 21.67 -5.01 5.54
C LYS A 133 20.77 -6.20 5.84
N THR A 134 19.52 -5.97 6.26
CA THR A 134 18.62 -7.06 6.70
C THR A 134 17.54 -7.39 5.67
N GLY A 135 17.27 -6.49 4.71
CA GLY A 135 16.17 -6.64 3.76
C GLY A 135 14.78 -6.38 4.34
N GLU A 136 14.69 -6.05 5.63
CA GLU A 136 13.43 -5.74 6.28
C GLU A 136 12.79 -4.49 5.70
N ILE A 137 11.47 -4.50 5.57
CA ILE A 137 10.71 -3.31 5.20
C ILE A 137 10.48 -2.46 6.46
N TRP A 138 10.96 -1.24 6.43
CA TRP A 138 10.73 -0.25 7.47
C TRP A 138 9.76 0.80 6.95
N GLU A 139 8.86 1.21 7.81
CA GLU A 139 7.79 2.15 7.49
C GLU A 139 7.67 3.17 8.61
N ASN A 140 7.26 4.41 8.28
CA ASN A 140 6.87 5.40 9.27
C ASN A 140 5.46 5.92 9.01
N GLU A 141 4.70 6.13 10.08
CA GLU A 141 3.33 6.59 9.99
C GLU A 141 2.98 7.68 11.03
N HIS A 142 2.02 8.52 10.67
CA HIS A 142 1.52 9.56 11.55
C HIS A 142 0.51 9.03 12.56
N GLY A 143 0.76 9.32 13.83
CA GLY A 143 -0.21 9.19 14.91
C GLY A 143 -1.31 10.26 14.91
N PRO A 144 -2.33 10.15 15.80
CA PRO A 144 -3.47 11.06 15.78
C PRO A 144 -3.21 12.43 16.43
N LYS A 145 -2.44 12.50 17.49
CA LYS A 145 -2.10 13.73 18.25
C LYS A 145 -0.70 13.65 18.86
N GLY A 146 0.20 12.98 18.22
CA GLY A 146 1.46 12.45 18.67
C GLY A 146 1.48 10.96 18.47
N GLY A 147 2.53 10.26 18.93
CA GLY A 147 2.66 8.83 18.72
C GLY A 147 2.88 8.45 17.25
N ASP A 148 3.62 9.30 16.50
CA ASP A 148 4.16 8.92 15.20
C ASP A 148 5.08 7.71 15.39
N GLU A 149 5.01 6.74 14.49
CA GLU A 149 5.64 5.45 14.66
C GLU A 149 6.69 5.19 13.57
N ILE A 150 7.67 4.35 13.92
CA ILE A 150 8.55 3.68 12.96
C ILE A 150 8.39 2.19 13.19
N ASN A 151 7.95 1.49 12.17
CA ASN A 151 7.58 0.09 12.21
C ASN A 151 8.49 -0.78 11.33
N ILE A 152 8.86 -1.96 11.82
CA ILE A 152 9.39 -3.04 10.98
C ILE A 152 8.19 -3.86 10.51
N ILE A 153 7.97 -3.90 9.20
CA ILE A 153 6.78 -4.53 8.62
C ILE A 153 6.97 -6.04 8.50
N LEU A 154 6.14 -6.76 9.23
CA LEU A 154 6.16 -8.22 9.29
C LEU A 154 4.89 -8.81 8.68
N LYS A 155 5.05 -9.93 8.00
CA LYS A 155 4.00 -10.67 7.31
C LYS A 155 2.85 -11.03 8.24
N GLY A 156 1.63 -10.59 7.88
CA GLY A 156 0.39 -10.92 8.58
C GLY A 156 0.19 -10.21 9.92
N LYS A 157 1.06 -9.28 10.31
CA LYS A 157 0.96 -8.61 11.62
C LYS A 157 -0.04 -7.46 11.61
N ASN A 158 -0.64 -7.25 12.80
CA ASN A 158 -1.53 -6.14 13.12
C ASN A 158 -0.75 -5.09 13.92
N TYR A 159 -0.74 -3.85 13.45
CA TYR A 159 -0.03 -2.71 14.05
C TYR A 159 -0.90 -1.88 15.00
N GLY A 160 -2.12 -2.32 15.23
CA GLY A 160 -2.94 -1.90 16.37
C GLY A 160 -3.90 -0.76 16.14
N TRP A 161 -3.69 0.10 15.13
CA TRP A 161 -4.60 1.21 14.88
C TRP A 161 -6.01 0.73 14.48
N PRO A 162 -7.10 1.31 15.00
CA PRO A 162 -7.21 2.33 16.05
C PRO A 162 -7.45 1.74 17.46
N VAL A 163 -7.29 0.43 17.63
CA VAL A 163 -7.56 -0.29 18.89
C VAL A 163 -6.55 0.11 19.97
N ILE A 164 -5.29 0.29 19.57
CA ILE A 164 -4.22 0.83 20.39
C ILE A 164 -3.90 2.23 19.82
N THR A 165 -3.91 3.24 20.68
CA THR A 165 -3.64 4.64 20.31
C THR A 165 -3.08 5.37 21.52
N TYR A 166 -2.28 6.39 21.30
CA TYR A 166 -1.72 7.28 22.31
C TYR A 166 -2.56 8.55 22.46
#